data_bc1eeca5ba3e32987985fef586e875e6
#
_entry.id   bc1eeca5ba3e32987985fef586e875e6
#
_cell.length_a   1.000
_cell.length_b   1.000
_cell.length_c   1.000
_cell.angle_alpha   90.00
_cell.angle_beta   90.00
_cell.angle_gamma   90.00
#
_symmetry.space_group_name_H-M   'P 1'
#
loop_
_entity.id
_entity.type
_entity.pdbx_description
1 polymer ?
#
loop_
_entity_poly.entity_id
_entity_poly.type
_entity_poly.pdbx_seq_one_letter_code
_entity_poly.pdbx_strand_id
1 'polypeptide(L)'
;NRNFPSASWAAGETFTYPPGTQVRRREHRTNRSSTGDAPGSEPETQAVLALIEETAPALILDLHAPLELIAPTPAADPDAVRRLAAASGLPVHADIGSPTPGALRDWCAERGVGAITYEVEHAPLPALAARHLDGIVALLTL
;
A
#
# COMPACT_ATOMS: atom_id res chain seq x y z
N ASN A 1 -0.28 6.57 -4.49
CA ASN A 1 0.97 7.27 -4.27
C ASN A 1 2.04 6.76 -5.24
N ARG A 2 2.80 7.64 -5.87
CA ARG A 2 3.85 7.35 -6.86
C ARG A 2 5.01 8.34 -6.77
N ASN A 3 5.03 9.15 -5.71
CA ASN A 3 6.00 10.24 -5.57
C ASN A 3 7.05 10.00 -4.47
N PHE A 4 7.00 8.88 -3.75
CA PHE A 4 8.01 8.60 -2.72
C PHE A 4 9.39 8.43 -3.33
N PRO A 5 10.46 8.98 -2.68
CA PRO A 5 11.83 8.98 -3.21
C PRO A 5 12.50 7.61 -2.99
N SER A 6 11.97 6.59 -3.68
CA SER A 6 12.53 5.25 -3.79
C SER A 6 13.41 5.12 -5.03
N ALA A 7 14.30 4.14 -5.06
CA ALA A 7 15.12 3.83 -6.23
C ALA A 7 14.29 3.44 -7.46
N SER A 8 13.07 2.98 -7.24
CA SER A 8 12.13 2.63 -8.31
C SER A 8 11.39 3.84 -8.90
N TRP A 9 11.49 5.04 -8.30
CA TRP A 9 10.77 6.21 -8.81
C TRP A 9 11.17 6.54 -10.26
N ALA A 10 10.18 6.83 -11.10
CA ALA A 10 10.39 7.20 -12.48
C ALA A 10 9.39 8.30 -12.89
N ALA A 11 9.89 9.31 -13.60
CA ALA A 11 9.09 10.43 -14.06
C ALA A 11 8.08 10.00 -15.14
N GLY A 12 6.83 10.44 -14.98
CA GLY A 12 5.82 10.38 -16.05
C GLY A 12 5.39 8.97 -16.48
N GLU A 13 5.67 7.92 -15.71
CA GLU A 13 5.25 6.57 -16.07
C GLU A 13 3.75 6.35 -15.87
N THR A 14 3.13 5.75 -16.90
CA THR A 14 1.74 5.31 -16.86
C THR A 14 1.73 3.81 -16.59
N PHE A 15 1.09 3.39 -15.48
CA PHE A 15 0.99 1.96 -15.15
C PHE A 15 -0.37 1.43 -15.58
N THR A 16 -0.34 0.32 -16.30
CA THR A 16 -1.51 -0.52 -16.57
C THR A 16 -1.44 -1.74 -15.68
N TYR A 17 -2.57 -2.16 -15.10
CA TYR A 17 -2.64 -3.44 -14.41
C TYR A 17 -2.27 -4.57 -15.39
N PRO A 18 -1.53 -5.60 -14.94
CA PRO A 18 -1.23 -6.75 -15.77
C PRO A 18 -2.49 -7.40 -16.32
N PRO A 19 -2.46 -7.96 -17.56
CA PRO A 19 -3.57 -8.75 -18.07
C PRO A 19 -3.90 -9.89 -17.08
N GLY A 20 -5.18 -9.99 -16.68
CA GLY A 20 -5.61 -11.02 -15.73
C GLY A 20 -5.73 -10.57 -14.27
N THR A 21 -5.28 -9.37 -13.92
CA THR A 21 -5.60 -8.77 -12.62
C THR A 21 -7.12 -8.65 -12.51
N GLN A 22 -7.74 -9.30 -11.51
CA GLN A 22 -9.20 -9.29 -11.32
C GLN A 22 -9.70 -7.95 -10.77
N VAL A 23 -9.35 -6.88 -11.42
CA VAL A 23 -10.04 -5.60 -11.22
C VAL A 23 -11.38 -5.75 -11.91
N ARG A 24 -12.47 -5.89 -11.17
CA ARG A 24 -13.83 -5.96 -11.73
C ARG A 24 -13.98 -4.81 -12.71
N ARG A 25 -14.13 -5.16 -13.99
CA ARG A 25 -14.23 -4.30 -15.16
C ARG A 25 -14.90 -2.96 -14.86
N ARG A 26 -14.09 -1.94 -14.76
CA ARG A 26 -14.38 -0.66 -15.40
C ARG A 26 -13.26 -0.46 -16.39
N GLU A 27 -13.65 -0.34 -17.66
CA GLU A 27 -12.88 -0.07 -18.86
C GLU A 27 -11.41 0.34 -18.65
N HIS A 28 -10.50 -0.21 -19.47
CA HIS A 28 -9.07 0.10 -19.54
C HIS A 28 -8.72 1.55 -19.15
N ARG A 29 -8.75 1.84 -17.84
CA ARG A 29 -8.20 3.06 -17.31
C ARG A 29 -6.71 2.81 -17.15
N THR A 30 -5.94 3.37 -18.07
CA THR A 30 -4.57 3.75 -17.75
C THR A 30 -4.66 4.57 -16.46
N ASN A 31 -4.17 4.04 -15.36
CA ASN A 31 -4.01 4.82 -14.13
C ASN A 31 -2.92 5.87 -14.42
N ARG A 32 -3.34 7.03 -14.90
CA ARG A 32 -2.47 8.20 -15.01
C ARG A 32 -2.31 8.77 -13.61
N SER A 33 -1.45 8.17 -12.81
CA SER A 33 -1.00 8.79 -11.58
C SER A 33 0.18 9.68 -11.94
N SER A 34 0.10 10.95 -11.59
CA SER A 34 1.28 11.81 -11.64
C SER A 34 2.31 11.27 -10.66
N THR A 35 3.55 11.18 -11.09
CA THR A 35 4.68 10.83 -10.23
C THR A 35 5.33 12.08 -9.61
N GLY A 36 4.79 13.27 -9.91
CA GLY A 36 5.39 14.55 -9.54
C GLY A 36 6.55 14.95 -10.45
N ASP A 37 7.05 16.17 -10.27
CA ASP A 37 8.16 16.72 -11.05
C ASP A 37 9.52 16.13 -10.64
N ALA A 38 9.63 15.68 -9.40
CA ALA A 38 10.81 15.02 -8.82
C ALA A 38 10.39 14.06 -7.71
N PRO A 39 11.25 13.08 -7.33
CA PRO A 39 10.95 12.20 -6.20
C PRO A 39 10.78 13.03 -4.92
N GLY A 40 9.63 12.87 -4.25
CA GLY A 40 9.31 13.62 -3.03
C GLY A 40 8.92 15.09 -3.27
N SER A 41 8.58 15.49 -4.49
CA SER A 41 8.18 16.88 -4.79
C SER A 41 6.80 17.25 -4.26
N GLU A 42 5.90 16.27 -4.13
CA GLU A 42 4.52 16.53 -3.77
C GLU A 42 4.35 16.80 -2.27
N PRO A 43 3.58 17.84 -1.88
CA PRO A 43 3.42 18.21 -0.48
C PRO A 43 2.83 17.10 0.39
N GLU A 44 1.94 16.28 -0.16
CA GLU A 44 1.37 15.12 0.54
C GLU A 44 2.44 14.07 0.85
N THR A 45 3.35 13.83 -0.10
CA THR A 45 4.47 12.91 0.11
C THR A 45 5.41 13.44 1.19
N GLN A 46 5.74 14.74 1.14
CA GLN A 46 6.60 15.38 2.14
C GLN A 46 5.97 15.32 3.54
N ALA A 47 4.67 15.55 3.65
CA ALA A 47 3.96 15.46 4.92
C ALA A 47 4.00 14.04 5.52
N VAL A 48 3.81 13.01 4.69
CA VAL A 48 3.90 11.62 5.13
C VAL A 48 5.32 11.26 5.54
N LEU A 49 6.32 11.67 4.77
CA LEU A 49 7.74 11.42 5.10
C LEU A 49 8.13 12.09 6.42
N ALA A 50 7.75 13.35 6.62
CA ALA A 50 8.00 14.06 7.86
C ALA A 50 7.31 13.39 9.06
N LEU A 51 6.08 12.92 8.90
CA LEU A 51 5.36 12.20 9.95
C LEU A 51 6.07 10.88 10.32
N ILE A 52 6.53 10.12 9.32
CA ILE A 52 7.26 8.86 9.56
C ILE A 52 8.59 9.15 10.29
N GLU A 53 9.30 10.19 9.89
CA GLU A 53 10.57 10.60 10.51
C GLU A 53 10.38 11.06 11.96
N GLU A 54 9.32 11.86 12.22
CA GLU A 54 9.00 12.37 13.55
C GLU A 54 8.54 11.26 14.51
N THR A 55 7.69 10.33 14.03
CA THR A 55 7.05 9.33 14.89
C THR A 55 7.82 8.03 14.98
N ALA A 56 8.71 7.74 14.02
CA ALA A 56 9.43 6.48 13.91
C ALA A 56 8.53 5.25 14.17
N PRO A 57 7.43 5.08 13.40
CA PRO A 57 6.40 4.09 13.72
C PRO A 57 6.96 2.67 13.62
N ALA A 58 6.53 1.78 14.54
CA ALA A 58 6.90 0.37 14.50
C ALA A 58 6.31 -0.35 13.26
N LEU A 59 5.17 0.13 12.76
CA LEU A 59 4.48 -0.42 11.61
C LEU A 59 3.68 0.66 10.89
N ILE A 60 3.69 0.63 9.57
CA ILE A 60 2.84 1.46 8.71
C ILE A 60 1.80 0.56 8.04
N LEU A 61 0.52 0.89 8.18
CA LEU A 61 -0.57 0.27 7.45
C LEU A 61 -1.04 1.21 6.34
N ASP A 62 -0.78 0.86 5.08
CA ASP A 62 -1.13 1.64 3.89
C ASP A 62 -2.37 1.05 3.22
N LEU A 63 -3.53 1.71 3.41
CA LEU A 63 -4.83 1.22 2.95
C LEU A 63 -5.10 1.59 1.50
N HIS A 64 -5.38 0.60 0.70
CA HIS A 64 -5.69 0.69 -0.72
C HIS A 64 -6.92 -0.14 -1.12
N ALA A 65 -7.35 0.02 -2.36
CA ALA A 65 -8.33 -0.81 -3.07
C ALA A 65 -7.98 -0.81 -4.58
N PRO A 66 -8.36 -1.84 -5.36
CA PRO A 66 -9.29 -2.93 -5.06
C PRO A 66 -8.67 -4.34 -5.18
N LEU A 67 -7.41 -4.57 -4.88
CA LEU A 67 -6.70 -5.81 -5.25
C LEU A 67 -6.96 -7.01 -4.34
N GLU A 68 -7.60 -6.81 -3.18
CA GLU A 68 -8.00 -7.88 -2.25
C GLU A 68 -6.80 -8.74 -1.78
N LEU A 69 -5.73 -8.09 -1.31
CA LEU A 69 -4.51 -8.76 -0.84
C LEU A 69 -3.78 -7.97 0.25
N ILE A 70 -2.83 -8.62 0.88
CA ILE A 70 -1.89 -8.04 1.85
C ILE A 70 -0.48 -8.18 1.28
N ALA A 71 0.24 -7.08 1.13
CA ALA A 71 1.62 -7.07 0.64
C ALA A 71 2.56 -6.38 1.67
N PRO A 72 3.21 -7.16 2.56
CA PRO A 72 4.12 -6.60 3.55
C PRO A 72 5.49 -6.27 2.94
N THR A 73 6.21 -5.31 3.56
CA THR A 73 7.65 -5.19 3.35
C THR A 73 8.39 -6.30 4.12
N PRO A 74 9.66 -6.60 3.78
CA PRO A 74 10.45 -7.58 4.52
C PRO A 74 10.64 -7.27 6.01
N ALA A 75 10.55 -5.99 6.39
CA ALA A 75 10.70 -5.53 7.77
C ALA A 75 9.37 -5.50 8.55
N ALA A 76 8.24 -5.79 7.92
CA ALA A 76 6.95 -5.85 8.61
C ALA A 76 6.92 -7.04 9.59
N ASP A 77 6.35 -6.82 10.77
CA ASP A 77 6.18 -7.87 11.78
C ASP A 77 5.34 -9.03 11.22
N PRO A 78 5.89 -10.27 11.14
CA PRO A 78 5.16 -11.42 10.62
C PRO A 78 3.91 -11.77 11.41
N ASP A 79 3.89 -11.47 12.72
CA ASP A 79 2.74 -11.74 13.58
C ASP A 79 1.60 -10.77 13.29
N ALA A 80 1.90 -9.51 13.05
CA ALA A 80 0.93 -8.51 12.59
C ALA A 80 0.32 -8.92 11.24
N VAL A 81 1.16 -9.34 10.29
CA VAL A 81 0.72 -9.81 8.97
C VAL A 81 -0.22 -11.03 9.09
N ARG A 82 0.16 -12.04 9.91
CA ARG A 82 -0.67 -13.24 10.11
C ARG A 82 -2.03 -12.91 10.74
N ARG A 83 -2.05 -12.03 11.76
CA ARG A 83 -3.30 -11.59 12.41
C ARG A 83 -4.22 -10.88 11.43
N LEU A 84 -3.67 -9.96 10.65
CA LEU A 84 -4.44 -9.20 9.66
C LEU A 84 -5.03 -10.12 8.58
N ALA A 85 -4.22 -11.08 8.08
CA ALA A 85 -4.67 -12.08 7.11
C ALA A 85 -5.77 -13.00 7.69
N ALA A 86 -5.61 -13.46 8.93
CA ALA A 86 -6.61 -14.31 9.59
C ALA A 86 -7.94 -13.57 9.83
N ALA A 87 -7.87 -12.29 10.21
CA ALA A 87 -9.07 -11.48 10.47
C ALA A 87 -9.83 -11.11 9.19
N SER A 88 -9.12 -10.81 8.10
CA SER A 88 -9.73 -10.34 6.85
C SER A 88 -10.03 -11.44 5.85
N GLY A 89 -9.32 -12.59 5.95
CA GLY A 89 -9.35 -13.65 4.94
C GLY A 89 -8.64 -13.28 3.64
N LEU A 90 -7.88 -12.17 3.61
CA LEU A 90 -7.13 -11.77 2.43
C LEU A 90 -5.84 -12.58 2.28
N PRO A 91 -5.44 -12.93 1.06
CA PRO A 91 -4.18 -13.62 0.79
C PRO A 91 -2.98 -12.68 1.03
N VAL A 92 -1.86 -13.27 1.48
CA VAL A 92 -0.60 -12.56 1.62
C VAL A 92 0.26 -12.81 0.39
N HIS A 93 0.72 -11.75 -0.24
CA HIS A 93 1.58 -11.77 -1.43
C HIS A 93 2.88 -11.02 -1.16
N ALA A 94 3.96 -11.40 -1.85
CA ALA A 94 5.24 -10.69 -1.75
C ALA A 94 5.17 -9.26 -2.31
N ASP A 95 4.30 -9.04 -3.29
CA ASP A 95 4.04 -7.76 -3.93
C ASP A 95 2.59 -7.65 -4.41
N ILE A 96 2.21 -6.54 -5.01
CA ILE A 96 0.84 -6.32 -5.54
C ILE A 96 0.64 -6.81 -6.98
N GLY A 97 1.60 -7.56 -7.54
CA GLY A 97 1.49 -8.16 -8.88
C GLY A 97 1.78 -7.21 -10.04
N SER A 98 2.17 -5.97 -9.77
CA SER A 98 2.54 -4.98 -10.80
C SER A 98 3.59 -4.00 -10.29
N PRO A 99 4.46 -3.44 -11.16
CA PRO A 99 5.41 -2.40 -10.77
C PRO A 99 4.68 -1.17 -10.21
N THR A 100 5.18 -0.64 -9.11
CA THR A 100 4.64 0.55 -8.45
C THR A 100 5.74 1.57 -8.14
N PRO A 101 6.46 2.07 -9.17
CA PRO A 101 7.57 2.99 -8.94
C PRO A 101 7.15 4.19 -8.10
N GLY A 102 8.00 4.59 -7.15
CA GLY A 102 7.72 5.68 -6.23
C GLY A 102 6.61 5.40 -5.22
N ALA A 103 6.25 4.14 -4.97
CA ALA A 103 5.30 3.80 -3.92
C ALA A 103 5.91 3.94 -2.51
N LEU A 104 5.07 4.23 -1.52
CA LEU A 104 5.46 4.25 -0.11
C LEU A 104 6.10 2.92 0.31
N ARG A 105 5.51 1.80 -0.10
CA ARG A 105 6.01 0.47 0.18
C ARG A 105 7.47 0.27 -0.26
N ASP A 106 7.82 0.71 -1.48
CA ASP A 106 9.19 0.57 -2.00
C ASP A 106 10.17 1.42 -1.18
N TRP A 107 9.77 2.65 -0.88
CA TRP A 107 10.55 3.54 -0.01
C TRP A 107 10.77 2.94 1.38
N CYS A 108 9.73 2.35 1.99
CA CYS A 108 9.83 1.67 3.27
C CYS A 108 10.75 0.43 3.21
N ALA A 109 10.61 -0.40 2.17
CA ALA A 109 11.42 -1.61 2.01
C ALA A 109 12.92 -1.29 1.91
N GLU A 110 13.29 -0.25 1.16
CA GLU A 110 14.67 0.22 1.00
C GLU A 110 15.30 0.70 2.30
N ARG A 111 14.49 1.16 3.26
CA ARG A 111 14.93 1.73 4.54
C ARG A 111 14.76 0.80 5.72
N GLY A 112 14.29 -0.43 5.47
CA GLY A 112 14.03 -1.40 6.54
C GLY A 112 12.87 -0.98 7.45
N VAL A 113 11.93 -0.18 6.94
CA VAL A 113 10.72 0.23 7.67
C VAL A 113 9.63 -0.82 7.47
N GLY A 114 9.02 -1.27 8.57
CA GLY A 114 7.89 -2.19 8.52
C GLY A 114 6.66 -1.52 7.94
N ALA A 115 6.18 -2.00 6.81
CA ALA A 115 4.94 -1.50 6.19
C ALA A 115 4.13 -2.64 5.59
N ILE A 116 2.80 -2.50 5.62
CA ILE A 116 1.85 -3.43 5.03
C ILE A 116 0.96 -2.64 4.06
N THR A 117 1.05 -2.93 2.78
CA THR A 117 0.03 -2.50 1.82
C THR A 117 -1.17 -3.43 1.96
N TYR A 118 -2.29 -2.87 2.38
CA TYR A 118 -3.53 -3.58 2.67
C TYR A 118 -4.59 -3.19 1.66
N GLU A 119 -4.79 -4.04 0.68
CA GLU A 119 -5.70 -3.82 -0.45
C GLU A 119 -7.05 -4.47 -0.16
N VAL A 120 -8.04 -3.64 0.17
CA VAL A 120 -9.42 -4.12 0.38
C VAL A 120 -10.15 -4.29 -0.95
N GLU A 121 -11.32 -4.95 -0.92
CA GLU A 121 -12.21 -5.06 -2.06
C GLU A 121 -12.89 -3.74 -2.42
N HIS A 122 -13.44 -3.67 -3.63
CA HIS A 122 -14.30 -2.56 -4.03
C HIS A 122 -15.72 -2.77 -3.48
N ALA A 123 -15.99 -2.21 -2.29
CA ALA A 123 -17.27 -2.34 -1.60
C ALA A 123 -17.68 -1.03 -0.91
N PRO A 124 -18.96 -0.85 -0.54
CA PRO A 124 -19.43 0.27 0.28
C PRO A 124 -18.75 0.26 1.65
N LEU A 125 -18.48 1.47 2.20
CA LEU A 125 -17.80 1.64 3.47
C LEU A 125 -18.35 0.80 4.64
N PRO A 126 -19.68 0.63 4.83
CA PRO A 126 -20.19 -0.23 5.91
C PRO A 126 -19.78 -1.71 5.77
N ALA A 127 -19.70 -2.22 4.53
CA ALA A 127 -19.24 -3.60 4.30
C ALA A 127 -17.75 -3.74 4.55
N LEU A 128 -16.93 -2.76 4.12
CA LEU A 128 -15.49 -2.71 4.41
C LEU A 128 -15.25 -2.64 5.92
N ALA A 129 -15.96 -1.77 6.65
CA ALA A 129 -15.84 -1.67 8.09
C ALA A 129 -16.19 -3.00 8.79
N ALA A 130 -17.29 -3.64 8.39
CA ALA A 130 -17.72 -4.91 8.99
C ALA A 130 -16.70 -6.05 8.77
N ARG A 131 -15.98 -6.03 7.66
CA ARG A 131 -15.00 -7.08 7.33
C ARG A 131 -13.60 -6.81 7.89
N HIS A 132 -13.16 -5.56 7.90
CA HIS A 132 -11.74 -5.24 8.07
C HIS A 132 -11.42 -4.50 9.38
N LEU A 133 -12.39 -3.77 9.98
CA LEU A 133 -12.12 -2.85 11.06
C LEU A 133 -11.53 -3.54 12.30
N ASP A 134 -12.09 -4.67 12.71
CA ASP A 134 -11.62 -5.39 13.90
C ASP A 134 -10.17 -5.87 13.75
N GLY A 135 -9.81 -6.36 12.55
CA GLY A 135 -8.45 -6.76 12.24
C GLY A 135 -7.46 -5.59 12.28
N ILE A 136 -7.86 -4.44 11.76
CA ILE A 136 -7.05 -3.21 11.76
C ILE A 136 -6.88 -2.69 13.20
N VAL A 137 -7.96 -2.61 13.97
CA VAL A 137 -7.92 -2.15 15.38
C VAL A 137 -7.05 -3.05 16.24
N ALA A 138 -7.07 -4.37 16.02
CA ALA A 138 -6.23 -5.32 16.72
C ALA A 138 -4.71 -5.09 16.50
N LEU A 139 -4.31 -4.38 15.45
CA LEU A 139 -2.90 -3.98 15.26
C LEU A 139 -2.48 -2.83 16.19
N LEU A 140 -3.43 -2.02 16.68
CA LEU A 140 -3.15 -0.87 17.53
C LEU A 140 -2.94 -1.27 19.00
N THR A 141 -3.18 -2.53 19.34
CA THR A 141 -3.10 -3.05 20.72
C THR A 141 -1.88 -3.95 20.94
N LEU A 142 -0.84 -3.72 20.18
CA LEU A 142 0.45 -4.44 20.26
C LEU A 142 1.39 -3.84 21.29
#